data_89dd695e9a14b0b6eec2dd70d3a01ac7
#
_entry.id   89dd695e9a14b0b6eec2dd70d3a01ac7
#
_cell.length_a   1.000
_cell.length_b   1.000
_cell.length_c   1.000
_cell.angle_alpha   90.00
_cell.angle_beta   90.00
_cell.angle_gamma   90.00
#
_symmetry.space_group_name_H-M   'P 1'
#
loop_
_entity.id
_entity.type
_entity.pdbx_description
1 polymer ?
#
loop_
_entity_poly.entity_id
_entity_poly.type
_entity_poly.pdbx_seq_one_letter_code
_entity_poly.pdbx_strand_id
1 'polypeptide(L)'
;MLRRTFIASAVLFATAAAAPAAFAFTEGKDADYITLEKPLPGGEGKLVKVWSYDCPFCFKFDVGVDPKMVPLAEKATGLKFDMVHIETKGKYGRAGSELFAWCQLRDKAAGITDWEDPKSIFKKAKDAIYKAYRRQGERWASG
;
A
#
# COMPACT_ATOMS: atom_id res chain seq x y z
N MET A 1 -41.22 13.07 -66.80
CA MET A 1 -39.99 12.61 -66.16
C MET A 1 -39.94 13.12 -64.71
N LEU A 2 -40.34 12.29 -63.75
CA LEU A 2 -40.32 12.64 -62.31
C LEU A 2 -39.01 12.12 -61.71
N ARG A 3 -38.17 13.04 -61.20
CA ARG A 3 -37.00 12.70 -60.38
C ARG A 3 -37.45 12.50 -58.94
N ARG A 4 -37.34 11.25 -58.47
CA ARG A 4 -37.53 10.93 -57.05
C ARG A 4 -36.24 11.19 -56.28
N THR A 5 -36.26 12.19 -55.39
CA THR A 5 -35.16 12.48 -54.47
C THR A 5 -35.33 11.59 -53.22
N PHE A 6 -34.44 10.65 -52.99
CA PHE A 6 -34.35 9.88 -51.74
C PHE A 6 -33.62 10.69 -50.70
N ILE A 7 -34.33 11.08 -49.64
CA ILE A 7 -33.70 11.68 -48.45
C ILE A 7 -33.35 10.51 -47.53
N ALA A 8 -32.03 10.23 -47.41
CA ALA A 8 -31.52 9.25 -46.46
C ALA A 8 -31.38 9.94 -45.09
N SER A 9 -32.29 9.62 -44.17
CA SER A 9 -32.19 10.08 -42.77
C SER A 9 -31.14 9.19 -42.07
N ALA A 10 -29.97 9.76 -41.79
CA ALA A 10 -28.97 9.15 -40.95
C ALA A 10 -29.38 9.35 -39.48
N VAL A 11 -29.80 8.26 -38.82
CA VAL A 11 -30.06 8.25 -37.39
C VAL A 11 -28.70 8.05 -36.70
N LEU A 12 -28.15 9.12 -36.12
CA LEU A 12 -26.99 9.04 -35.23
C LEU A 12 -27.44 8.42 -33.90
N PHE A 13 -27.08 7.16 -33.69
CA PHE A 13 -27.10 6.58 -32.35
C PHE A 13 -25.93 7.14 -31.54
N ALA A 14 -26.19 8.10 -30.70
CA ALA A 14 -25.25 8.53 -29.65
C ALA A 14 -25.23 7.43 -28.58
N THR A 15 -24.28 6.51 -28.66
CA THR A 15 -23.94 5.61 -27.53
C THR A 15 -23.27 6.45 -26.48
N ALA A 16 -24.04 6.88 -25.48
CA ALA A 16 -23.47 7.40 -24.24
C ALA A 16 -22.70 6.26 -23.58
N ALA A 17 -21.38 6.22 -23.75
CA ALA A 17 -20.50 5.38 -22.97
C ALA A 17 -20.64 5.83 -21.51
N ALA A 18 -21.38 5.05 -20.71
CA ALA A 18 -21.38 5.21 -19.27
C ALA A 18 -19.95 4.92 -18.78
N ALA A 19 -19.17 5.99 -18.58
CA ALA A 19 -17.90 5.88 -17.88
C ALA A 19 -18.21 5.28 -16.50
N PRO A 20 -17.46 4.22 -16.04
CA PRO A 20 -17.62 3.72 -14.70
C PRO A 20 -17.45 4.91 -13.76
N ALA A 21 -18.39 5.07 -12.80
CA ALA A 21 -18.29 6.09 -11.78
C ALA A 21 -16.96 5.87 -11.05
N ALA A 22 -15.96 6.67 -11.38
CA ALA A 22 -14.73 6.70 -10.62
C ALA A 22 -15.14 7.08 -9.20
N PHE A 23 -14.83 6.25 -8.22
CA PHE A 23 -15.00 6.60 -6.83
C PHE A 23 -14.21 7.88 -6.59
N ALA A 24 -14.93 9.00 -6.47
CA ALA A 24 -14.29 10.28 -6.22
C ALA A 24 -13.86 10.29 -4.76
N PHE A 25 -12.55 10.14 -4.51
CA PHE A 25 -11.98 10.35 -3.19
C PHE A 25 -12.00 11.85 -2.87
N THR A 26 -12.38 12.18 -1.64
CA THR A 26 -12.49 13.55 -1.15
C THR A 26 -11.25 13.91 -0.35
N GLU A 27 -10.61 15.04 -0.67
CA GLU A 27 -9.50 15.59 0.10
C GLU A 27 -10.01 16.40 1.30
N GLY A 28 -9.39 16.24 2.46
CA GLY A 28 -9.67 17.06 3.64
C GLY A 28 -9.41 16.33 4.95
N LYS A 29 -9.55 17.05 6.07
CA LYS A 29 -9.21 16.56 7.42
C LYS A 29 -10.04 15.34 7.84
N ASP A 30 -11.32 15.30 7.48
CA ASP A 30 -12.25 14.20 7.82
C ASP A 30 -12.71 13.46 6.56
N ALA A 31 -11.88 13.46 5.52
CA ALA A 31 -12.14 12.86 4.23
C ALA A 31 -11.21 11.65 3.96
N ASP A 32 -11.19 11.18 2.71
CA ASP A 32 -10.49 9.94 2.34
C ASP A 32 -8.96 10.08 2.37
N TYR A 33 -8.44 11.28 2.12
CA TYR A 33 -7.00 11.55 2.13
C TYR A 33 -6.72 13.04 2.42
N ILE A 34 -5.47 13.33 2.79
CA ILE A 34 -4.94 14.69 2.91
C ILE A 34 -3.66 14.82 2.09
N THR A 35 -3.46 15.99 1.49
CA THR A 35 -2.18 16.36 0.91
C THR A 35 -1.28 16.93 2.02
N LEU A 36 -0.09 16.35 2.18
CA LEU A 36 0.87 16.84 3.17
C LEU A 36 1.50 18.15 2.70
N GLU A 37 1.61 19.16 3.59
CA GLU A 37 2.32 20.42 3.31
C GLU A 37 3.79 20.20 2.95
N LYS A 38 4.41 19.17 3.55
CA LYS A 38 5.77 18.75 3.26
C LYS A 38 5.78 17.28 2.88
N PRO A 39 6.47 16.91 1.79
CA PRO A 39 6.65 15.52 1.43
C PRO A 39 7.26 14.69 2.57
N LEU A 40 6.86 13.42 2.65
CA LEU A 40 7.49 12.47 3.58
C LEU A 40 8.95 12.25 3.14
N PRO A 41 9.95 12.54 3.98
CA PRO A 41 11.34 12.33 3.61
C PRO A 41 11.61 10.87 3.20
N GLY A 42 12.19 10.67 2.01
CA GLY A 42 12.46 9.33 1.46
C GLY A 42 11.21 8.59 0.95
N GLY A 43 10.06 9.26 0.87
CA GLY A 43 8.82 8.72 0.32
C GLY A 43 8.63 8.99 -1.18
N GLU A 44 9.53 9.73 -1.81
CA GLU A 44 9.43 10.09 -3.22
C GLU A 44 9.42 8.84 -4.11
N GLY A 45 8.44 8.75 -4.99
CA GLY A 45 8.27 7.61 -5.91
C GLY A 45 7.85 6.31 -5.24
N LYS A 46 7.31 6.36 -4.01
CA LYS A 46 6.94 5.19 -3.23
C LYS A 46 5.49 5.22 -2.77
N LEU A 47 4.93 4.02 -2.60
CA LEU A 47 3.74 3.74 -1.81
C LEU A 47 4.21 3.32 -0.42
N VAL A 48 4.09 4.19 0.58
CA VAL A 48 4.61 3.92 1.93
C VAL A 48 3.48 3.45 2.85
N LYS A 49 3.60 2.22 3.36
CA LYS A 49 2.74 1.72 4.44
C LYS A 49 3.38 2.01 5.79
N VAL A 50 2.71 2.80 6.60
CA VAL A 50 3.08 3.01 8.00
C VAL A 50 2.42 1.92 8.84
N TRP A 51 3.20 1.19 9.66
CA TRP A 51 2.72 0.05 10.40
C TRP A 51 3.37 -0.10 11.78
N SER A 52 2.82 -0.97 12.62
CA SER A 52 3.42 -1.37 13.89
C SER A 52 3.18 -2.87 14.14
N TYR A 53 4.17 -3.55 14.75
CA TYR A 53 4.00 -4.93 15.22
C TYR A 53 2.84 -5.07 16.22
N ASP A 54 2.57 -4.01 16.97
CA ASP A 54 1.49 -3.97 17.98
C ASP A 54 0.11 -3.61 17.39
N CYS A 55 0.00 -3.40 16.10
CA CYS A 55 -1.25 -3.06 15.43
C CYS A 55 -1.96 -4.33 14.91
N PRO A 56 -3.13 -4.72 15.46
CA PRO A 56 -3.84 -5.90 14.99
C PRO A 56 -4.36 -5.78 13.57
N PHE A 57 -4.74 -4.58 13.14
CA PHE A 57 -5.18 -4.32 11.76
C PHE A 57 -4.00 -4.38 10.79
N CYS A 58 -2.82 -3.86 11.17
CA CYS A 58 -1.63 -3.98 10.36
C CYS A 58 -1.30 -5.45 10.07
N PHE A 59 -1.37 -6.31 11.10
CA PHE A 59 -1.20 -7.75 10.93
C PHE A 59 -2.24 -8.38 9.99
N LYS A 60 -3.53 -8.04 10.16
CA LYS A 60 -4.59 -8.57 9.29
C LYS A 60 -4.40 -8.16 7.83
N PHE A 61 -4.00 -6.91 7.58
CA PHE A 61 -3.70 -6.43 6.24
C PHE A 61 -2.49 -7.14 5.65
N ASP A 62 -1.42 -7.26 6.41
CA ASP A 62 -0.17 -7.89 5.98
C ASP A 62 -0.35 -9.35 5.52
N VAL A 63 -1.19 -10.12 6.22
CA VAL A 63 -1.42 -11.53 5.87
C VAL A 63 -2.55 -11.77 4.89
N GLY A 64 -3.50 -10.86 4.76
CA GLY A 64 -4.75 -11.10 4.01
C GLY A 64 -4.98 -10.17 2.82
N VAL A 65 -4.47 -8.95 2.85
CA VAL A 65 -4.76 -7.90 1.87
C VAL A 65 -3.53 -7.52 1.06
N ASP A 66 -2.45 -7.17 1.73
CA ASP A 66 -1.24 -6.64 1.08
C ASP A 66 -0.67 -7.56 -0.01
N PRO A 67 -0.58 -8.90 0.17
CA PRO A 67 -0.03 -9.77 -0.87
C PRO A 67 -0.79 -9.73 -2.19
N LYS A 68 -2.06 -9.32 -2.16
CA LYS A 68 -2.92 -9.20 -3.34
C LYS A 68 -2.96 -7.77 -3.87
N MET A 69 -3.05 -6.79 -2.97
CA MET A 69 -3.29 -5.40 -3.33
C MET A 69 -2.03 -4.64 -3.68
N VAL A 70 -0.90 -4.93 -3.02
CA VAL A 70 0.36 -4.23 -3.29
C VAL A 70 0.83 -4.37 -4.74
N PRO A 71 0.89 -5.58 -5.34
CA PRO A 71 1.28 -5.71 -6.74
C PRO A 71 0.33 -4.98 -7.71
N LEU A 72 -0.97 -4.92 -7.39
CA LEU A 72 -1.94 -4.18 -8.20
C LEU A 72 -1.74 -2.67 -8.07
N ALA A 73 -1.48 -2.18 -6.87
CA ALA A 73 -1.23 -0.77 -6.61
C ALA A 73 0.09 -0.31 -7.27
N GLU A 74 1.17 -1.08 -7.16
CA GLU A 74 2.44 -0.80 -7.85
C GLU A 74 2.24 -0.74 -9.37
N LYS A 75 1.51 -1.71 -9.93
CA LYS A 75 1.21 -1.74 -11.37
C LYS A 75 0.38 -0.54 -11.82
N ALA A 76 -0.61 -0.14 -11.02
CA ALA A 76 -1.51 0.96 -11.35
C ALA A 76 -0.84 2.33 -11.26
N THR A 77 0.08 2.51 -10.31
CA THR A 77 0.71 3.80 -10.01
C THR A 77 2.11 3.96 -10.58
N GLY A 78 2.79 2.86 -10.89
CA GLY A 78 4.22 2.86 -11.21
C GLY A 78 5.14 3.11 -10.01
N LEU A 79 4.57 3.28 -8.81
CA LEU A 79 5.32 3.52 -7.57
C LEU A 79 5.76 2.19 -6.95
N LYS A 80 6.84 2.23 -6.17
CA LYS A 80 7.32 1.06 -5.43
C LYS A 80 6.82 1.06 -4.00
N PHE A 81 6.38 -0.11 -3.55
CA PHE A 81 5.91 -0.28 -2.19
C PHE A 81 7.08 -0.31 -1.19
N ASP A 82 6.90 0.37 -0.06
CA ASP A 82 7.84 0.39 1.05
C ASP A 82 7.09 0.37 2.39
N MET A 83 7.74 -0.04 3.46
CA MET A 83 7.13 -0.16 4.79
C MET A 83 7.96 0.58 5.82
N VAL A 84 7.29 1.40 6.65
CA VAL A 84 7.93 2.13 7.75
C VAL A 84 7.24 1.74 9.06
N HIS A 85 8.01 1.20 10.00
CA HIS A 85 7.51 0.91 11.35
C HIS A 85 7.53 2.17 12.20
N ILE A 86 6.43 2.44 12.95
CA ILE A 86 6.35 3.61 13.83
C ILE A 86 6.78 3.24 15.26
N GLU A 87 7.60 4.11 15.84
CA GLU A 87 8.14 3.93 17.21
C GLU A 87 7.13 4.24 18.31
N THR A 88 6.12 5.05 18.02
CA THR A 88 5.17 5.56 19.00
C THR A 88 4.07 4.56 19.41
N LYS A 89 4.03 3.36 18.77
CA LYS A 89 3.03 2.35 19.05
C LYS A 89 3.64 1.03 19.51
N GLY A 90 3.12 0.54 20.65
CA GLY A 90 3.61 -0.67 21.30
C GLY A 90 4.70 -0.38 22.33
N LYS A 91 4.80 -1.27 23.34
CA LYS A 91 5.75 -1.12 24.45
C LYS A 91 7.20 -1.00 23.99
N TYR A 92 7.55 -1.68 22.91
CA TYR A 92 8.90 -1.69 22.31
C TYR A 92 8.92 -1.07 20.91
N GLY A 93 8.07 -0.08 20.68
CA GLY A 93 7.93 0.56 19.37
C GLY A 93 9.26 1.06 18.80
N ARG A 94 10.07 1.76 19.63
CA ARG A 94 11.38 2.25 19.23
C ARG A 94 12.36 1.13 18.87
N ALA A 95 12.51 0.12 19.75
CA ALA A 95 13.37 -1.03 19.47
C ALA A 95 12.94 -1.78 18.20
N GLY A 96 11.61 -1.91 17.99
CA GLY A 96 11.06 -2.46 16.77
C GLY A 96 11.43 -1.63 15.52
N SER A 97 11.32 -0.31 15.59
CA SER A 97 11.68 0.57 14.47
C SER A 97 13.18 0.49 14.15
N GLU A 98 14.04 0.47 15.15
CA GLU A 98 15.49 0.31 14.97
C GLU A 98 15.84 -1.04 14.34
N LEU A 99 15.23 -2.15 14.82
CA LEU A 99 15.42 -3.48 14.26
C LEU A 99 14.98 -3.55 12.79
N PHE A 100 13.77 -3.07 12.48
CA PHE A 100 13.23 -3.15 11.14
C PHE A 100 13.99 -2.26 10.16
N ALA A 101 14.40 -1.06 10.58
CA ALA A 101 15.24 -0.18 9.76
C ALA A 101 16.61 -0.83 9.47
N TRP A 102 17.23 -1.47 10.49
CA TRP A 102 18.47 -2.20 10.30
C TRP A 102 18.29 -3.36 9.30
N CYS A 103 17.20 -4.15 9.42
CA CYS A 103 16.90 -5.22 8.47
C CYS A 103 16.76 -4.69 7.04
N GLN A 104 16.02 -3.60 6.83
CA GLN A 104 15.83 -2.99 5.51
C GLN A 104 17.15 -2.47 4.92
N LEU A 105 18.02 -1.87 5.74
CA LEU A 105 19.34 -1.43 5.28
C LEU A 105 20.21 -2.61 4.84
N ARG A 106 20.15 -3.74 5.55
CA ARG A 106 20.88 -4.95 5.19
C ARG A 106 20.35 -5.58 3.91
N ASP A 107 19.02 -5.65 3.75
CA ASP A 107 18.38 -6.14 2.53
C ASP A 107 18.79 -5.28 1.34
N LYS A 108 18.71 -3.96 1.48
CA LYS A 108 19.12 -3.00 0.44
C LYS A 108 20.60 -3.19 0.06
N ALA A 109 21.50 -3.37 1.02
CA ALA A 109 22.92 -3.63 0.77
C ALA A 109 23.15 -4.94 0.04
N ALA A 110 22.25 -5.93 0.20
CA ALA A 110 22.27 -7.21 -0.51
C ALA A 110 21.52 -7.17 -1.86
N GLY A 111 21.01 -6.00 -2.29
CA GLY A 111 20.25 -5.85 -3.53
C GLY A 111 18.82 -6.38 -3.46
N ILE A 112 18.31 -6.68 -2.26
CA ILE A 112 16.93 -7.13 -2.04
C ILE A 112 16.06 -5.89 -1.86
N THR A 113 15.17 -5.65 -2.83
CA THR A 113 14.26 -4.50 -2.84
C THR A 113 12.79 -4.91 -2.77
N ASP A 114 12.49 -6.17 -2.96
CA ASP A 114 11.15 -6.73 -2.81
C ASP A 114 10.94 -7.13 -1.33
N TRP A 115 9.97 -6.51 -0.69
CA TRP A 115 9.62 -6.77 0.71
C TRP A 115 9.05 -8.18 0.96
N GLU A 116 8.59 -8.88 -0.08
CA GLU A 116 8.13 -10.27 -0.03
C GLU A 116 9.19 -11.29 -0.45
N ASP A 117 10.39 -10.86 -0.85
CA ASP A 117 11.48 -11.78 -1.19
C ASP A 117 11.75 -12.74 -0.01
N PRO A 118 11.71 -14.05 -0.21
CA PRO A 118 11.97 -15.03 0.85
C PRO A 118 13.39 -14.93 1.45
N LYS A 119 14.32 -14.27 0.77
CA LYS A 119 15.67 -13.99 1.29
C LYS A 119 15.70 -12.79 2.22
N SER A 120 14.72 -11.88 2.14
CA SER A 120 14.66 -10.66 2.94
C SER A 120 14.73 -10.98 4.43
N ILE A 121 15.69 -10.34 5.13
CA ILE A 121 15.80 -10.43 6.59
C ILE A 121 14.72 -9.57 7.27
N PHE A 122 14.30 -8.46 6.63
CA PHE A 122 13.17 -7.67 7.09
C PHE A 122 11.90 -8.51 7.13
N LYS A 123 11.58 -9.22 6.04
CA LYS A 123 10.43 -10.12 6.00
C LYS A 123 10.50 -11.18 7.10
N LYS A 124 11.63 -11.85 7.24
CA LYS A 124 11.81 -12.89 8.26
C LYS A 124 11.63 -12.36 9.68
N ALA A 125 12.20 -11.19 9.98
CA ALA A 125 12.06 -10.54 11.29
C ALA A 125 10.60 -10.14 11.56
N LYS A 126 9.93 -9.52 10.58
CA LYS A 126 8.52 -9.14 10.66
C LYS A 126 7.63 -10.36 10.91
N ASP A 127 7.79 -11.41 10.13
CA ASP A 127 7.00 -12.64 10.24
C ASP A 127 7.23 -13.34 11.60
N ALA A 128 8.48 -13.38 12.09
CA ALA A 128 8.82 -13.96 13.39
C ALA A 128 8.15 -13.17 14.55
N ILE A 129 8.22 -11.85 14.51
CA ILE A 129 7.60 -10.99 15.52
C ILE A 129 6.07 -11.10 15.46
N TYR A 130 5.46 -11.11 14.28
CA TYR A 130 4.01 -11.33 14.16
C TYR A 130 3.59 -12.70 14.65
N LYS A 131 4.37 -13.75 14.36
CA LYS A 131 4.12 -15.10 14.88
C LYS A 131 4.14 -15.11 16.41
N ALA A 132 5.20 -14.62 17.02
CA ALA A 132 5.33 -14.57 18.48
C ALA A 132 4.25 -13.69 19.12
N TYR A 133 4.16 -12.45 18.71
CA TYR A 133 3.30 -11.47 19.38
C TYR A 133 1.81 -11.63 19.07
N ARG A 134 1.45 -11.91 17.81
CA ARG A 134 0.04 -11.93 17.35
C ARG A 134 -0.59 -13.31 17.34
N ARG A 135 0.16 -14.34 16.99
CA ARG A 135 -0.39 -15.70 16.92
C ARG A 135 -0.19 -16.48 18.20
N GLN A 136 0.97 -16.35 18.84
CA GLN A 136 1.31 -17.07 20.07
C GLN A 136 0.98 -16.28 21.35
N GLY A 137 0.68 -14.99 21.22
CA GLY A 137 0.30 -14.14 22.36
C GLY A 137 1.45 -13.79 23.29
N GLU A 138 2.70 -13.94 22.82
CA GLU A 138 3.86 -13.59 23.63
C GLU A 138 3.84 -12.10 24.02
N ARG A 139 4.28 -11.84 25.25
CA ARG A 139 4.48 -10.49 25.77
C ARG A 139 5.84 -10.45 26.45
N TRP A 140 6.71 -9.60 25.92
CA TRP A 140 8.09 -9.53 26.37
C TRP A 140 8.20 -8.64 27.61
N ALA A 141 9.06 -9.07 28.57
CA ALA A 141 9.33 -8.31 29.78
C ALA A 141 10.33 -7.17 29.52
N SER A 142 11.30 -7.40 28.61
CA SER A 142 12.34 -6.45 28.19
C SER A 142 12.39 -6.37 26.66
N GLY A 143 12.90 -5.28 26.14
CA GLY A 143 13.14 -5.06 24.69
C GLY A 143 14.46 -5.65 24.25
#